data_0a865a2a3a390b20581009953aeff16b
#
_entry.id   0a865a2a3a390b20581009953aeff16b
#
_cell.length_a   1.000
_cell.length_b   1.000
_cell.length_c   1.000
_cell.angle_alpha   90.00
_cell.angle_beta   90.00
_cell.angle_gamma   90.00
#
_symmetry.space_group_name_H-M   'P 1'
#
loop_
_entity.id
_entity.type
_entity.pdbx_description
1 polymer ?
#
loop_
_entity_poly.entity_id
_entity_poly.type
_entity_poly.pdbx_seq_one_letter_code
_entity_poly.pdbx_strand_id
1 'polypeptide(L)'
;MTGTARPGGVFPVTNKRLFLAIILVAAAVLSSCSAGGNNRVHADSEGVSVGVVRVAPKTLARQLTLSSELVPFQEIDVYAKESGYVQKLFVDYGSHVRAGEIMATLEIPELQAQLDEDQAEIKNASNQMLRAQHDLKRYQAQYNAIHLEYTRLNGVFETQPGIVAQQEIDDAQGKDVAAASQVDAAQAAVEAAQSQMAAAKAKLAHDQTLYDYSKIIAPFSGVVTERYANLGTLMQAGTGSSTQAMPLVRLSQDDLFRLVIPVPESYVRYIRTGDPVDVHVPSLNSTFPGKVARFSVDVRADTRTMHTEVDVPNPKGVLVPGLYAEADLRVDQQQNVPSVPVQAINHQGDRTSVLVVNGNDEIEQRPVEIGLETSSYAEVVSGVKNGEQVVVSDRSGLKSGEKVHPQTVAVLEYKDQAAQ
;
A
#
# COMPACT_ATOMS: atom_id res chain seq x y z
N MET A 1 15.17 -18.86 -62.01
CA MET A 1 16.08 -18.03 -62.86
C MET A 1 17.18 -17.58 -61.95
N THR A 2 18.24 -18.32 -61.99
CA THR A 2 19.56 -17.95 -62.53
C THR A 2 20.21 -16.87 -61.67
N GLY A 3 21.40 -17.01 -61.08
CA GLY A 3 22.52 -17.87 -61.30
C GLY A 3 23.66 -17.32 -60.47
N THR A 4 24.37 -18.20 -59.90
CA THR A 4 25.83 -18.44 -60.04
C THR A 4 26.82 -17.25 -60.00
N ALA A 5 27.78 -17.25 -59.04
CA ALA A 5 29.16 -17.56 -59.40
C ALA A 5 30.13 -17.40 -58.18
N ARG A 6 30.89 -18.44 -57.88
CA ARG A 6 32.26 -18.40 -57.32
C ARG A 6 33.23 -18.04 -58.46
N PRO A 7 34.43 -17.53 -58.23
CA PRO A 7 35.59 -18.36 -57.88
C PRO A 7 36.59 -17.60 -56.98
N GLY A 8 37.58 -18.17 -56.39
CA GLY A 8 38.67 -18.99 -56.74
C GLY A 8 39.85 -18.49 -55.96
N GLY A 9 40.54 -19.22 -55.31
CA GLY A 9 41.71 -19.65 -54.74
C GLY A 9 43.02 -19.15 -55.30
N VAL A 10 43.97 -18.98 -54.37
CA VAL A 10 45.43 -19.16 -54.71
C VAL A 10 46.17 -19.45 -53.41
N PHE A 11 46.78 -20.64 -53.33
CA PHE A 11 47.93 -20.91 -52.46
C PHE A 11 49.23 -20.42 -53.17
N PRO A 12 50.29 -20.09 -52.39
CA PRO A 12 51.57 -20.72 -52.69
C PRO A 12 52.39 -21.14 -51.44
N VAL A 13 52.81 -22.35 -51.41
CA VAL A 13 54.15 -22.89 -51.64
C VAL A 13 55.23 -22.55 -50.58
N THR A 14 55.42 -23.56 -49.74
CA THR A 14 56.69 -24.12 -49.20
C THR A 14 57.95 -23.26 -49.13
N ASN A 15 58.57 -23.19 -47.95
CA ASN A 15 60.03 -23.10 -47.79
C ASN A 15 60.53 -24.14 -46.77
N LYS A 16 61.00 -25.24 -47.36
CA LYS A 16 61.54 -26.43 -46.72
C LYS A 16 63.00 -26.27 -46.21
N ARG A 17 63.55 -25.04 -46.12
CA ARG A 17 64.94 -24.79 -45.76
C ARG A 17 65.18 -24.17 -44.37
N LEU A 18 64.14 -23.95 -43.57
CA LEU A 18 64.27 -23.37 -42.22
C LEU A 18 64.18 -24.39 -41.09
N PHE A 19 63.88 -25.65 -41.38
CA PHE A 19 63.76 -26.74 -40.39
C PHE A 19 65.04 -27.52 -40.10
N LEU A 20 66.07 -27.30 -40.87
CA LEU A 20 67.36 -28.08 -40.70
C LEU A 20 68.43 -27.33 -39.86
N ALA A 21 68.17 -26.06 -39.51
CA ALA A 21 69.16 -25.27 -38.70
C ALA A 21 68.90 -25.30 -37.20
N ILE A 22 67.76 -25.78 -36.75
CA ILE A 22 67.33 -25.79 -35.30
C ILE A 22 67.70 -27.13 -34.63
N ILE A 23 68.01 -28.19 -35.39
CA ILE A 23 68.32 -29.53 -34.82
C ILE A 23 69.83 -29.65 -34.45
N LEU A 24 70.71 -28.76 -34.92
CA LEU A 24 72.15 -28.87 -34.68
C LEU A 24 72.64 -28.07 -33.45
N VAL A 25 71.83 -27.26 -32.80
CA VAL A 25 72.16 -26.52 -31.56
C VAL A 25 71.72 -27.26 -30.29
N ALA A 26 70.86 -28.25 -30.39
CA ALA A 26 70.39 -29.03 -29.26
C ALA A 26 71.29 -30.21 -28.81
N ALA A 27 72.38 -30.47 -29.48
CA ALA A 27 73.27 -31.62 -29.17
C ALA A 27 74.55 -31.26 -28.42
N ALA A 28 74.81 -30.00 -28.07
CA ALA A 28 76.05 -29.54 -27.43
C ALA A 28 75.98 -29.18 -25.94
N VAL A 29 74.90 -29.46 -25.22
CA VAL A 29 74.78 -29.11 -23.80
C VAL A 29 74.58 -30.34 -22.89
N LEU A 30 74.84 -31.54 -23.38
CA LEU A 30 74.73 -32.76 -22.58
C LEU A 30 76.10 -33.41 -22.32
N SER A 31 77.07 -32.64 -21.80
CA SER A 31 78.31 -33.25 -21.28
C SER A 31 78.95 -32.31 -20.24
N SER A 32 78.53 -32.32 -19.03
CA SER A 32 79.41 -32.01 -17.93
C SER A 32 78.92 -32.79 -16.68
N CYS A 33 79.77 -33.75 -16.42
CA CYS A 33 79.66 -34.73 -15.34
C CYS A 33 80.02 -34.18 -13.96
N SER A 34 79.25 -34.67 -12.99
CA SER A 34 79.81 -35.36 -11.79
C SER A 34 80.91 -34.70 -10.99
N ALA A 35 80.55 -34.22 -9.79
CA ALA A 35 81.39 -34.43 -8.63
C ALA A 35 80.48 -34.38 -7.38
N GLY A 36 80.61 -35.36 -6.54
CA GLY A 36 79.76 -35.66 -5.41
C GLY A 36 79.76 -34.65 -4.23
N GLY A 37 78.67 -34.64 -3.56
CA GLY A 37 78.48 -33.99 -2.26
C GLY A 37 77.19 -34.54 -1.65
N ASN A 38 77.36 -35.58 -0.84
CA ASN A 38 76.31 -36.09 0.04
C ASN A 38 75.87 -34.99 1.05
N ASN A 39 75.00 -34.10 0.64
CA ASN A 39 74.22 -33.36 1.63
C ASN A 39 72.80 -33.96 1.66
N ARG A 40 72.59 -34.84 2.63
CA ARG A 40 71.21 -35.13 3.10
C ARG A 40 70.67 -33.84 3.59
N VAL A 41 69.93 -33.10 2.70
CA VAL A 41 68.97 -32.12 3.12
C VAL A 41 67.88 -32.90 3.82
N HIS A 42 67.81 -32.72 5.14
CA HIS A 42 66.57 -33.03 5.85
C HIS A 42 65.47 -32.37 5.04
N ALA A 43 64.62 -33.17 4.48
CA ALA A 43 63.31 -32.73 4.10
C ALA A 43 62.57 -32.38 5.44
N ASP A 44 62.70 -31.10 5.85
CA ASP A 44 61.71 -30.53 6.75
C ASP A 44 60.37 -30.87 6.09
N SER A 45 59.51 -31.51 6.85
CA SER A 45 58.18 -31.83 6.43
C SER A 45 57.50 -30.53 6.03
N GLU A 46 57.50 -30.22 4.72
CA GLU A 46 56.72 -29.11 4.16
C GLU A 46 55.26 -29.37 4.54
N GLY A 47 54.80 -28.74 5.62
CA GLY A 47 53.40 -28.73 5.94
C GLY A 47 52.61 -28.11 4.78
N VAL A 48 51.52 -28.73 4.41
CA VAL A 48 50.64 -28.21 3.34
C VAL A 48 50.17 -26.80 3.76
N SER A 49 50.35 -25.82 2.87
CA SER A 49 49.83 -24.47 3.11
C SER A 49 48.32 -24.48 3.01
N VAL A 50 47.64 -23.98 4.02
CA VAL A 50 46.17 -23.94 4.10
C VAL A 50 45.67 -22.53 4.40
N GLY A 51 44.61 -22.12 3.72
CA GLY A 51 43.92 -20.86 4.02
C GLY A 51 43.02 -21.00 5.24
N VAL A 52 43.25 -20.14 6.23
CA VAL A 52 42.51 -20.16 7.48
C VAL A 52 41.79 -18.83 7.75
N VAL A 53 40.69 -18.93 8.47
CA VAL A 53 39.94 -17.77 8.99
C VAL A 53 39.72 -17.94 10.49
N ARG A 54 39.83 -16.86 11.25
CA ARG A 54 39.54 -16.89 12.69
C ARG A 54 38.03 -16.87 12.94
N VAL A 55 37.57 -17.75 13.82
CA VAL A 55 36.20 -17.72 14.35
C VAL A 55 36.02 -16.40 15.09
N ALA A 56 35.09 -15.59 14.65
CA ALA A 56 34.79 -14.29 15.25
C ALA A 56 33.27 -14.16 15.49
N PRO A 57 32.89 -13.46 16.55
CA PRO A 57 31.49 -13.17 16.77
C PRO A 57 30.97 -12.23 15.67
N LYS A 58 29.89 -12.65 15.00
CA LYS A 58 29.21 -11.85 13.96
C LYS A 58 27.71 -11.78 14.27
N THR A 59 27.08 -10.75 13.74
CA THR A 59 25.62 -10.70 13.65
C THR A 59 25.21 -11.32 12.33
N LEU A 60 24.50 -12.43 12.39
CA LEU A 60 23.97 -13.13 11.23
C LEU A 60 22.49 -12.81 11.11
N ALA A 61 22.06 -12.48 9.90
CA ALA A 61 20.64 -12.24 9.61
C ALA A 61 20.29 -12.98 8.32
N ARG A 62 19.23 -13.78 8.38
CA ARG A 62 18.65 -14.40 7.17
C ARG A 62 17.71 -13.40 6.54
N GLN A 63 17.95 -13.11 5.28
CA GLN A 63 17.07 -12.26 4.48
C GLN A 63 16.17 -13.12 3.60
N LEU A 64 14.95 -12.68 3.44
CA LEU A 64 13.97 -13.24 2.50
C LEU A 64 13.60 -12.14 1.53
N THR A 65 14.00 -12.27 0.28
CA THR A 65 13.64 -11.35 -0.79
C THR A 65 12.43 -11.90 -1.52
N LEU A 66 11.36 -11.12 -1.58
CA LEU A 66 10.12 -11.45 -2.27
C LEU A 66 9.74 -10.33 -3.20
N SER A 67 9.38 -10.69 -4.42
CA SER A 67 9.04 -9.73 -5.46
C SER A 67 7.54 -9.65 -5.68
N SER A 68 7.04 -8.44 -5.91
CA SER A 68 5.64 -8.19 -6.22
C SER A 68 5.45 -6.83 -6.89
N GLU A 69 4.21 -6.50 -7.20
CA GLU A 69 3.80 -5.24 -7.79
C GLU A 69 3.33 -4.27 -6.71
N LEU A 70 3.73 -2.99 -6.83
CA LEU A 70 3.24 -1.91 -5.99
C LEU A 70 1.83 -1.51 -6.44
N VAL A 71 0.86 -1.71 -5.56
CA VAL A 71 -0.52 -1.27 -5.77
C VAL A 71 -0.80 -0.03 -4.91
N PRO A 72 -1.64 0.91 -5.35
CA PRO A 72 -2.04 2.03 -4.53
C PRO A 72 -2.80 1.54 -3.28
N PHE A 73 -2.71 2.30 -2.18
CA PHE A 73 -3.44 1.96 -0.96
C PHE A 73 -4.95 1.90 -1.19
N GLN A 74 -5.47 2.84 -2.00
CA GLN A 74 -6.85 2.89 -2.47
C GLN A 74 -6.89 3.23 -3.95
N GLU A 75 -7.73 2.52 -4.69
CA GLU A 75 -8.03 2.78 -6.09
C GLU A 75 -9.50 2.52 -6.32
N ILE A 76 -10.16 3.46 -7.00
CA ILE A 76 -11.58 3.35 -7.33
C ILE A 76 -11.87 3.91 -8.72
N ASP A 77 -12.87 3.35 -9.35
CA ASP A 77 -13.54 3.95 -10.49
C ASP A 77 -14.64 4.89 -9.98
N VAL A 78 -14.56 6.17 -10.35
CA VAL A 78 -15.49 7.20 -9.89
C VAL A 78 -16.67 7.29 -10.87
N TYR A 79 -17.87 7.08 -10.36
CA TYR A 79 -19.12 7.11 -11.12
C TYR A 79 -19.95 8.36 -10.82
N ALA A 80 -20.77 8.75 -11.77
CA ALA A 80 -21.83 9.74 -11.53
C ALA A 80 -22.93 9.15 -10.65
N LYS A 81 -23.48 9.95 -9.73
CA LYS A 81 -24.64 9.58 -8.92
C LYS A 81 -25.97 9.89 -9.62
N GLU A 82 -25.95 10.88 -10.52
CA GLU A 82 -27.08 11.28 -11.33
C GLU A 82 -26.71 11.21 -12.83
N SER A 83 -27.73 10.99 -13.66
CA SER A 83 -27.57 10.94 -15.11
C SER A 83 -27.54 12.34 -15.69
N GLY A 84 -26.59 12.59 -16.60
CA GLY A 84 -26.48 13.90 -17.28
C GLY A 84 -25.31 13.93 -18.25
N TYR A 85 -25.23 14.99 -19.05
CA TYR A 85 -24.11 15.20 -19.96
C TYR A 85 -22.95 15.88 -19.27
N VAL A 86 -21.72 15.44 -19.51
CA VAL A 86 -20.50 16.10 -18.99
C VAL A 86 -20.38 17.49 -19.61
N GLN A 87 -20.71 18.53 -18.84
CA GLN A 87 -20.63 19.92 -19.26
C GLN A 87 -19.21 20.46 -19.17
N LYS A 88 -18.51 20.16 -18.05
CA LYS A 88 -17.13 20.56 -17.82
C LYS A 88 -16.38 19.40 -17.20
N LEU A 89 -15.13 19.24 -17.62
CA LEU A 89 -14.19 18.26 -17.08
C LEU A 89 -12.95 19.03 -16.63
N PHE A 90 -12.59 18.92 -15.35
CA PHE A 90 -11.48 19.68 -14.74
C PHE A 90 -10.23 18.84 -14.58
N VAL A 91 -10.30 17.53 -14.86
CA VAL A 91 -9.21 16.58 -14.64
C VAL A 91 -8.91 15.81 -15.93
N ASP A 92 -7.66 15.39 -16.06
CA ASP A 92 -7.16 14.55 -17.14
C ASP A 92 -6.16 13.53 -16.57
N TYR A 93 -5.62 12.66 -17.42
CA TYR A 93 -4.55 11.73 -17.03
C TYR A 93 -3.41 12.44 -16.28
N GLY A 94 -2.99 11.89 -15.15
CA GLY A 94 -1.93 12.45 -14.32
C GLY A 94 -2.33 13.68 -13.49
N SER A 95 -3.58 14.13 -13.55
CA SER A 95 -4.08 15.22 -12.70
C SER A 95 -4.13 14.77 -11.25
N HIS A 96 -3.50 15.57 -10.36
CA HIS A 96 -3.61 15.40 -8.91
C HIS A 96 -4.82 16.16 -8.41
N VAL A 97 -5.63 15.48 -7.58
CA VAL A 97 -6.83 16.05 -6.97
C VAL A 97 -6.81 15.88 -5.47
N ARG A 98 -7.46 16.81 -4.77
CA ARG A 98 -7.67 16.73 -3.32
C ARG A 98 -9.05 16.18 -3.01
N ALA A 99 -9.19 15.55 -1.84
CA ALA A 99 -10.51 15.12 -1.35
C ALA A 99 -11.51 16.29 -1.36
N GLY A 100 -12.69 16.08 -1.97
CA GLY A 100 -13.73 17.09 -2.13
C GLY A 100 -13.56 18.01 -3.35
N GLU A 101 -12.48 17.90 -4.12
CA GLU A 101 -12.27 18.69 -5.34
C GLU A 101 -13.21 18.24 -6.46
N ILE A 102 -13.75 19.19 -7.22
CA ILE A 102 -14.67 18.92 -8.33
C ILE A 102 -13.85 18.44 -9.54
N MET A 103 -14.13 17.21 -9.97
CA MET A 103 -13.49 16.62 -11.15
C MET A 103 -14.27 16.88 -12.43
N ALA A 104 -15.62 16.88 -12.36
CA ALA A 104 -16.49 17.20 -13.47
C ALA A 104 -17.81 17.81 -12.99
N THR A 105 -18.49 18.52 -13.91
CA THR A 105 -19.88 18.96 -13.72
C THR A 105 -20.74 18.38 -14.81
N LEU A 106 -21.92 17.87 -14.42
CA LEU A 106 -22.94 17.39 -15.33
C LEU A 106 -23.96 18.50 -15.61
N GLU A 107 -24.45 18.56 -16.81
CA GLU A 107 -25.58 19.36 -17.22
C GLU A 107 -26.86 18.52 -17.05
N ILE A 108 -27.74 18.98 -16.16
CA ILE A 108 -29.04 18.34 -15.83
C ILE A 108 -30.08 19.45 -15.77
N PRO A 109 -30.57 19.93 -16.92
CA PRO A 109 -31.48 21.09 -17.00
C PRO A 109 -32.83 20.81 -16.29
N GLU A 110 -33.26 19.55 -16.25
CA GLU A 110 -34.48 19.14 -15.59
C GLU A 110 -34.43 19.41 -14.07
N LEU A 111 -33.31 19.11 -13.41
CA LEU A 111 -33.15 19.39 -11.97
C LEU A 111 -33.07 20.88 -11.68
N GLN A 112 -32.46 21.67 -12.56
CA GLN A 112 -32.44 23.14 -12.41
C GLN A 112 -33.87 23.72 -12.48
N ALA A 113 -34.69 23.28 -13.46
CA ALA A 113 -36.08 23.71 -13.58
C ALA A 113 -36.93 23.28 -12.35
N GLN A 114 -36.66 22.09 -11.81
CA GLN A 114 -37.33 21.60 -10.60
C GLN A 114 -37.01 22.47 -9.37
N LEU A 115 -35.74 22.89 -9.19
CA LEU A 115 -35.36 23.80 -8.11
C LEU A 115 -36.08 25.17 -8.22
N ASP A 116 -36.21 25.70 -9.44
CA ASP A 116 -36.92 26.95 -9.69
C ASP A 116 -38.43 26.81 -9.33
N GLU A 117 -39.06 25.67 -9.67
CA GLU A 117 -40.43 25.33 -9.28
C GLU A 117 -40.60 25.26 -7.74
N ASP A 118 -39.71 24.54 -7.05
CA ASP A 118 -39.73 24.39 -5.60
C ASP A 118 -39.56 25.73 -4.87
N GLN A 119 -38.71 26.61 -5.39
CA GLN A 119 -38.57 27.98 -4.86
C GLN A 119 -39.87 28.77 -5.00
N ALA A 120 -40.60 28.63 -6.13
CA ALA A 120 -41.89 29.23 -6.33
C ALA A 120 -42.95 28.66 -5.38
N GLU A 121 -42.92 27.34 -5.12
CA GLU A 121 -43.83 26.67 -4.17
C GLU A 121 -43.61 27.17 -2.74
N ILE A 122 -42.37 27.33 -2.28
CA ILE A 122 -42.05 27.92 -0.98
C ILE A 122 -42.58 29.33 -0.87
N LYS A 123 -42.46 30.15 -1.92
CA LYS A 123 -42.98 31.50 -1.94
C LYS A 123 -44.51 31.51 -1.81
N ASN A 124 -45.20 30.59 -2.50
CA ASN A 124 -46.64 30.42 -2.39
C ASN A 124 -47.06 30.00 -0.99
N ALA A 125 -46.41 28.99 -0.40
CA ALA A 125 -46.69 28.54 0.97
C ALA A 125 -46.41 29.65 2.02
N SER A 126 -45.35 30.43 1.82
CA SER A 126 -45.02 31.59 2.67
C SER A 126 -46.13 32.65 2.61
N ASN A 127 -46.69 32.94 1.44
CA ASN A 127 -47.79 33.87 1.25
C ASN A 127 -49.09 33.35 1.90
N GLN A 128 -49.33 32.02 1.88
CA GLN A 128 -50.45 31.40 2.56
C GLN A 128 -50.32 31.51 4.09
N MET A 129 -49.13 31.24 4.62
CA MET A 129 -48.85 31.41 6.05
C MET A 129 -49.06 32.88 6.51
N LEU A 130 -48.57 33.84 5.72
CA LEU A 130 -48.77 35.26 6.02
C LEU A 130 -50.25 35.64 6.03
N ARG A 131 -51.08 35.15 5.10
CA ARG A 131 -52.53 35.33 5.08
C ARG A 131 -53.19 34.75 6.35
N ALA A 132 -52.84 33.52 6.71
CA ALA A 132 -53.37 32.88 7.92
C ALA A 132 -53.00 33.68 9.21
N GLN A 133 -51.77 34.21 9.26
CA GLN A 133 -51.33 35.09 10.37
C GLN A 133 -52.14 36.39 10.45
N HIS A 134 -52.43 37.02 9.30
CA HIS A 134 -53.28 38.23 9.29
C HIS A 134 -54.71 37.91 9.68
N ASP A 135 -55.26 36.78 9.28
CA ASP A 135 -56.59 36.35 9.70
C ASP A 135 -56.63 36.03 11.21
N LEU A 136 -55.66 35.35 11.76
CA LEU A 136 -55.51 35.16 13.20
C LEU A 136 -55.48 36.48 13.95
N LYS A 137 -54.71 37.45 13.51
CA LYS A 137 -54.65 38.78 14.14
C LYS A 137 -56.00 39.50 14.08
N ARG A 138 -56.74 39.37 12.98
CA ARG A 138 -58.08 39.91 12.83
C ARG A 138 -59.08 39.29 13.85
N TYR A 139 -59.11 37.95 13.96
CA TYR A 139 -59.96 37.24 14.91
C TYR A 139 -59.56 37.51 16.35
N GLN A 140 -58.30 37.66 16.68
CA GLN A 140 -57.85 38.06 18.02
C GLN A 140 -58.29 39.46 18.38
N ALA A 141 -58.26 40.43 17.43
CA ALA A 141 -58.77 41.77 17.67
C ALA A 141 -60.29 41.77 17.88
N GLN A 142 -61.03 40.96 17.13
CA GLN A 142 -62.48 40.80 17.26
C GLN A 142 -62.85 40.16 18.62
N TYR A 143 -62.19 39.10 19.02
CA TYR A 143 -62.32 38.42 20.29
C TYR A 143 -62.05 39.38 21.43
N ASN A 144 -61.02 40.16 21.41
CA ASN A 144 -60.67 41.13 22.45
C ASN A 144 -61.81 42.18 22.67
N ALA A 145 -62.44 42.64 21.59
CA ALA A 145 -63.54 43.56 21.67
C ALA A 145 -64.77 42.93 22.32
N ILE A 146 -65.13 41.70 21.90
CA ILE A 146 -66.29 40.96 22.45
C ILE A 146 -66.01 40.54 23.90
N HIS A 147 -64.85 40.07 24.23
CA HIS A 147 -64.43 39.66 25.56
C HIS A 147 -64.48 40.86 26.56
N LEU A 148 -64.04 42.03 26.09
CA LEU A 148 -64.11 43.23 26.91
C LEU A 148 -65.60 43.67 27.20
N GLU A 149 -66.51 43.47 26.25
CA GLU A 149 -67.90 43.71 26.41
C GLU A 149 -68.54 42.76 27.45
N TYR A 150 -68.29 41.42 27.27
CA TYR A 150 -68.76 40.40 28.25
C TYR A 150 -68.19 40.65 29.63
N THR A 151 -66.90 40.92 29.79
CA THR A 151 -66.25 41.16 31.08
C THR A 151 -66.83 42.35 31.80
N ARG A 152 -67.16 43.44 31.07
CA ARG A 152 -67.83 44.60 31.65
C ARG A 152 -69.28 44.31 32.11
N LEU A 153 -70.10 43.63 31.30
CA LEU A 153 -71.43 43.23 31.61
C LEU A 153 -71.46 42.28 32.82
N ASN A 154 -70.62 41.28 32.85
CA ASN A 154 -70.48 40.33 33.95
C ASN A 154 -70.04 41.04 35.25
N GLY A 155 -69.08 41.96 35.18
CA GLY A 155 -68.65 42.73 36.34
C GLY A 155 -69.75 43.62 36.93
N VAL A 156 -70.65 44.22 36.11
CA VAL A 156 -71.86 44.95 36.60
C VAL A 156 -72.90 44.00 37.21
N PHE A 157 -73.14 42.85 36.59
CA PHE A 157 -74.05 41.82 37.07
C PHE A 157 -73.64 41.29 38.44
N GLU A 158 -72.32 41.03 38.68
CA GLU A 158 -71.79 40.53 39.96
C GLU A 158 -71.82 41.60 41.05
N THR A 159 -71.64 42.87 40.73
CA THR A 159 -71.52 43.96 41.70
C THR A 159 -72.86 44.60 42.01
N GLN A 160 -73.85 44.60 41.07
CA GLN A 160 -75.18 45.19 41.17
C GLN A 160 -76.25 44.29 40.54
N PRO A 161 -76.67 43.21 41.25
CA PRO A 161 -77.67 42.31 40.73
C PRO A 161 -79.00 43.00 40.40
N GLY A 162 -79.55 42.75 39.19
CA GLY A 162 -80.84 43.29 38.74
C GLY A 162 -80.80 44.52 37.82
N ILE A 163 -79.56 45.04 37.52
CA ILE A 163 -79.39 46.09 36.51
C ILE A 163 -79.31 45.53 35.12
N VAL A 164 -78.64 44.35 34.93
CA VAL A 164 -78.52 43.64 33.68
C VAL A 164 -79.33 42.37 33.69
N ALA A 165 -80.09 42.08 32.64
CA ALA A 165 -80.88 40.84 32.54
C ALA A 165 -79.98 39.61 32.39
N GLN A 166 -80.31 38.45 33.02
CA GLN A 166 -79.56 37.19 32.89
C GLN A 166 -79.40 36.79 31.43
N GLN A 167 -80.42 36.94 30.60
CA GLN A 167 -80.37 36.62 29.19
C GLN A 167 -79.31 37.43 28.43
N GLU A 168 -79.09 38.70 28.82
CA GLU A 168 -78.08 39.57 28.20
C GLU A 168 -76.64 39.10 28.50
N ILE A 169 -76.44 38.58 29.75
CA ILE A 169 -75.13 37.96 30.14
C ILE A 169 -74.90 36.67 29.37
N ASP A 170 -75.94 35.79 29.30
CA ASP A 170 -75.82 34.50 28.60
C ASP A 170 -75.58 34.70 27.10
N ASP A 171 -76.18 35.72 26.45
CA ASP A 171 -75.98 36.08 25.08
C ASP A 171 -74.54 36.63 24.84
N ALA A 172 -74.06 37.47 25.78
CA ALA A 172 -72.69 38.00 25.70
C ALA A 172 -71.63 36.89 25.91
N GLN A 173 -71.88 35.97 26.85
CA GLN A 173 -71.03 34.81 27.08
C GLN A 173 -70.97 33.87 25.83
N GLY A 174 -72.19 33.63 25.27
CA GLY A 174 -72.24 32.82 24.03
C GLY A 174 -71.41 33.41 22.86
N LYS A 175 -71.47 34.76 22.73
CA LYS A 175 -70.66 35.46 21.72
C LYS A 175 -69.15 35.38 22.04
N ASP A 176 -68.77 35.51 23.30
CA ASP A 176 -67.36 35.42 23.74
C ASP A 176 -66.79 34.04 23.47
N VAL A 177 -67.47 32.97 23.85
CA VAL A 177 -67.06 31.59 23.57
C VAL A 177 -66.92 31.29 22.02
N ALA A 178 -67.89 31.80 21.25
CA ALA A 178 -67.87 31.67 19.80
C ALA A 178 -66.67 32.41 19.20
N ALA A 179 -66.35 33.62 19.67
CA ALA A 179 -65.22 34.38 19.20
C ALA A 179 -63.83 33.71 19.60
N ALA A 180 -63.80 33.17 20.84
CA ALA A 180 -62.60 32.38 21.26
C ALA A 180 -62.35 31.17 20.35
N SER A 181 -63.42 30.41 20.02
CA SER A 181 -63.37 29.27 19.13
C SER A 181 -62.90 29.67 17.70
N GLN A 182 -63.24 30.91 17.25
CA GLN A 182 -62.72 31.42 15.96
C GLN A 182 -61.20 31.72 16.00
N VAL A 183 -60.71 32.20 17.15
CA VAL A 183 -59.26 32.39 17.36
C VAL A 183 -58.49 31.04 17.30
N ASP A 184 -59.04 30.04 18.02
CA ASP A 184 -58.40 28.68 18.00
C ASP A 184 -58.41 28.07 16.61
N ALA A 185 -59.47 28.21 15.85
CA ALA A 185 -59.55 27.75 14.46
C ALA A 185 -58.55 28.49 13.57
N ALA A 186 -58.37 29.80 13.75
CA ALA A 186 -57.39 30.57 13.00
C ALA A 186 -55.95 30.23 13.40
N GLN A 187 -55.72 29.92 14.68
CA GLN A 187 -54.43 29.44 15.16
C GLN A 187 -54.04 28.09 14.49
N ALA A 188 -54.97 27.15 14.45
CA ALA A 188 -54.79 25.88 13.77
C ALA A 188 -54.53 26.06 12.26
N ALA A 189 -55.16 27.07 11.63
CA ALA A 189 -54.91 27.40 10.23
C ALA A 189 -53.47 27.93 10.02
N VAL A 190 -52.93 28.71 10.96
CA VAL A 190 -51.52 29.15 10.93
C VAL A 190 -50.57 27.95 11.05
N GLU A 191 -50.83 27.02 11.96
CA GLU A 191 -50.02 25.82 12.17
C GLU A 191 -50.07 24.90 10.93
N ALA A 192 -51.22 24.76 10.28
CA ALA A 192 -51.33 24.02 9.02
C ALA A 192 -50.53 24.67 7.90
N ALA A 193 -50.60 26.01 7.75
CA ALA A 193 -49.82 26.73 6.77
C ALA A 193 -48.27 26.67 7.03
N GLN A 194 -47.86 26.69 8.31
CA GLN A 194 -46.47 26.48 8.70
C GLN A 194 -45.98 25.08 8.32
N SER A 195 -46.79 24.07 8.57
CA SER A 195 -46.48 22.68 8.19
C SER A 195 -46.35 22.53 6.68
N GLN A 196 -47.21 23.19 5.90
CA GLN A 196 -47.12 23.17 4.43
C GLN A 196 -45.85 23.87 3.92
N MET A 197 -45.47 25.01 4.53
CA MET A 197 -44.21 25.68 4.20
C MET A 197 -42.98 24.81 4.56
N ALA A 198 -43.05 24.10 5.70
CA ALA A 198 -41.97 23.17 6.09
C ALA A 198 -41.84 22.01 5.10
N ALA A 199 -42.94 21.46 4.61
CA ALA A 199 -42.94 20.40 3.59
C ALA A 199 -42.35 20.89 2.25
N ALA A 200 -42.72 22.10 1.79
CA ALA A 200 -42.12 22.69 0.59
C ALA A 200 -40.60 22.92 0.72
N LYS A 201 -40.13 23.39 1.88
CA LYS A 201 -38.70 23.53 2.17
C LYS A 201 -37.96 22.18 2.19
N ALA A 202 -38.58 21.13 2.73
CA ALA A 202 -37.99 19.80 2.74
C ALA A 202 -37.87 19.23 1.32
N LYS A 203 -38.88 19.51 0.45
CA LYS A 203 -38.80 19.13 -0.98
C LYS A 203 -37.64 19.84 -1.69
N LEU A 204 -37.50 21.16 -1.53
CA LEU A 204 -36.37 21.91 -2.09
C LEU A 204 -35.04 21.35 -1.61
N ALA A 205 -34.88 21.03 -0.34
CA ALA A 205 -33.65 20.47 0.21
C ALA A 205 -33.31 19.11 -0.39
N HIS A 206 -34.33 18.27 -0.65
CA HIS A 206 -34.16 17.00 -1.37
C HIS A 206 -33.65 17.23 -2.80
N ASP A 207 -34.32 18.06 -3.57
CA ASP A 207 -34.01 18.28 -4.99
C ASP A 207 -32.68 19.05 -5.15
N GLN A 208 -32.32 19.92 -4.17
CA GLN A 208 -30.98 20.53 -4.10
C GLN A 208 -29.89 19.47 -3.90
N THR A 209 -30.14 18.44 -3.07
CA THR A 209 -29.19 17.34 -2.88
C THR A 209 -28.96 16.56 -4.17
N LEU A 210 -30.04 16.29 -4.93
CA LEU A 210 -29.92 15.65 -6.25
C LEU A 210 -29.15 16.54 -7.24
N TYR A 211 -29.42 17.84 -7.23
CA TYR A 211 -28.66 18.78 -8.08
C TYR A 211 -27.19 18.85 -7.71
N ASP A 212 -26.84 18.78 -6.42
CA ASP A 212 -25.44 18.78 -5.99
C ASP A 212 -24.68 17.52 -6.47
N TYR A 213 -25.39 16.41 -6.76
CA TYR A 213 -24.80 15.23 -7.40
C TYR A 213 -24.41 15.47 -8.87
N SER A 214 -24.83 16.59 -9.48
CA SER A 214 -24.28 17.00 -10.78
C SER A 214 -22.79 17.35 -10.72
N LYS A 215 -22.25 17.64 -9.53
CA LYS A 215 -20.83 17.88 -9.28
C LYS A 215 -20.18 16.57 -8.84
N ILE A 216 -19.35 16.00 -9.71
CA ILE A 216 -18.60 14.79 -9.38
C ILE A 216 -17.33 15.21 -8.68
N ILE A 217 -17.20 14.81 -7.42
CA ILE A 217 -16.10 15.19 -6.52
C ILE A 217 -15.18 14.01 -6.22
N ALA A 218 -13.90 14.30 -5.96
CA ALA A 218 -12.92 13.30 -5.53
C ALA A 218 -13.20 12.84 -4.08
N PRO A 219 -13.37 11.54 -3.81
CA PRO A 219 -13.65 11.03 -2.46
C PRO A 219 -12.41 11.04 -1.57
N PHE A 220 -11.22 10.98 -2.14
CA PHE A 220 -9.92 11.08 -1.46
C PHE A 220 -8.92 11.80 -2.38
N SER A 221 -7.79 12.23 -1.78
CA SER A 221 -6.70 12.85 -2.55
C SER A 221 -5.87 11.80 -3.27
N GLY A 222 -5.49 12.08 -4.52
CA GLY A 222 -4.73 11.15 -5.34
C GLY A 222 -4.53 11.65 -6.76
N VAL A 223 -4.15 10.75 -7.65
CA VAL A 223 -3.88 10.99 -9.06
C VAL A 223 -4.90 10.26 -9.93
N VAL A 224 -5.33 10.92 -11.02
CA VAL A 224 -6.17 10.29 -12.05
C VAL A 224 -5.30 9.41 -12.93
N THR A 225 -5.51 8.09 -12.86
CA THR A 225 -4.74 7.09 -13.64
C THR A 225 -5.41 6.77 -14.97
N GLU A 226 -6.74 6.83 -15.04
CA GLU A 226 -7.50 6.60 -16.28
C GLU A 226 -8.66 7.57 -16.39
N ARG A 227 -8.99 7.98 -17.64
CA ARG A 227 -10.12 8.82 -17.96
C ARG A 227 -10.98 8.13 -19.00
N TYR A 228 -12.24 7.87 -18.65
CA TYR A 228 -13.18 7.15 -19.51
C TYR A 228 -14.14 8.08 -20.24
N ALA A 229 -14.54 9.20 -19.61
CA ALA A 229 -15.48 10.13 -20.16
C ALA A 229 -14.83 11.38 -20.76
N ASN A 230 -15.48 11.97 -21.74
CA ASN A 230 -15.12 13.21 -22.42
C ASN A 230 -16.22 14.27 -22.25
N LEU A 231 -15.92 15.50 -22.62
CA LEU A 231 -16.94 16.56 -22.72
C LEU A 231 -18.07 16.10 -23.63
N GLY A 232 -19.33 16.31 -23.21
CA GLY A 232 -20.52 15.88 -23.93
C GLY A 232 -20.86 14.40 -23.79
N THR A 233 -20.10 13.60 -23.07
CA THR A 233 -20.45 12.20 -22.79
C THR A 233 -21.68 12.15 -21.90
N LEU A 234 -22.66 11.31 -22.24
CA LEU A 234 -23.79 11.00 -21.36
C LEU A 234 -23.33 10.04 -20.27
N MET A 235 -23.31 10.51 -19.03
CA MET A 235 -23.11 9.67 -17.84
C MET A 235 -24.44 9.12 -17.38
N GLN A 236 -24.45 7.85 -16.98
CA GLN A 236 -25.60 7.20 -16.34
C GLN A 236 -25.34 7.06 -14.84
N ALA A 237 -26.39 7.17 -14.03
CA ALA A 237 -26.29 7.00 -12.59
C ALA A 237 -25.77 5.59 -12.24
N GLY A 238 -24.70 5.51 -11.47
CA GLY A 238 -24.07 4.26 -11.03
C GLY A 238 -24.83 3.49 -9.95
N THR A 239 -26.05 3.93 -9.59
CA THR A 239 -26.90 3.33 -8.55
C THR A 239 -27.76 2.17 -9.06
N GLY A 240 -27.85 2.00 -10.39
CA GLY A 240 -28.51 0.85 -11.03
C GLY A 240 -27.54 -0.28 -11.31
N SER A 241 -28.00 -1.37 -11.91
CA SER A 241 -27.21 -2.53 -12.31
C SER A 241 -25.86 -2.11 -12.94
N SER A 242 -24.76 -2.42 -12.28
CA SER A 242 -23.39 -1.98 -12.55
C SER A 242 -22.83 -2.32 -13.95
N THR A 243 -23.58 -3.01 -14.77
CA THR A 243 -23.16 -3.50 -16.11
C THR A 243 -23.25 -2.44 -17.20
N GLN A 244 -23.88 -1.30 -16.98
CA GLN A 244 -24.11 -0.27 -18.01
C GLN A 244 -23.56 1.12 -17.66
N ALA A 245 -23.24 1.39 -16.41
CA ALA A 245 -22.68 2.68 -16.02
C ALA A 245 -21.18 2.73 -16.36
N MET A 246 -20.78 3.73 -17.14
CA MET A 246 -19.37 4.02 -17.42
C MET A 246 -18.80 4.92 -16.31
N PRO A 247 -17.63 4.63 -15.76
CA PRO A 247 -16.98 5.54 -14.82
C PRO A 247 -16.53 6.83 -15.52
N LEU A 248 -16.37 7.92 -14.75
CA LEU A 248 -15.78 9.16 -15.24
C LEU A 248 -14.26 9.02 -15.37
N VAL A 249 -13.63 8.65 -14.28
CA VAL A 249 -12.17 8.48 -14.13
C VAL A 249 -11.87 7.35 -13.16
N ARG A 250 -10.64 6.80 -13.23
CA ARG A 250 -10.03 6.01 -12.17
C ARG A 250 -9.15 6.91 -11.31
N LEU A 251 -9.37 6.89 -10.02
CA LEU A 251 -8.63 7.67 -9.03
C LEU A 251 -7.84 6.74 -8.13
N SER A 252 -6.52 6.92 -8.09
CA SER A 252 -5.59 6.15 -7.28
C SER A 252 -4.91 7.04 -6.25
N GLN A 253 -4.81 6.57 -5.01
CA GLN A 253 -4.06 7.25 -3.96
C GLN A 253 -2.56 7.15 -4.28
N ASP A 254 -1.82 8.25 -4.14
CA ASP A 254 -0.43 8.37 -4.59
C ASP A 254 0.59 8.62 -3.47
N ASP A 255 0.15 8.86 -2.24
CA ASP A 255 0.99 9.13 -1.07
C ASP A 255 1.41 7.86 -0.32
N LEU A 256 0.66 6.76 -0.48
CA LEU A 256 0.90 5.47 0.15
C LEU A 256 0.66 4.33 -0.83
N PHE A 257 1.65 3.48 -0.96
CA PHE A 257 1.57 2.25 -1.75
C PHE A 257 1.55 1.03 -0.85
N ARG A 258 1.09 -0.06 -1.41
CA ARG A 258 1.07 -1.37 -0.79
C ARG A 258 1.76 -2.37 -1.68
N LEU A 259 2.70 -3.12 -1.09
CA LEU A 259 3.32 -4.26 -1.73
C LEU A 259 2.74 -5.53 -1.11
N VAL A 260 2.10 -6.35 -1.93
CA VAL A 260 1.51 -7.61 -1.49
C VAL A 260 2.47 -8.74 -1.79
N ILE A 261 3.08 -9.30 -0.74
CA ILE A 261 4.10 -10.35 -0.87
C ILE A 261 3.59 -11.71 -0.39
N PRO A 262 3.85 -12.79 -1.16
CA PRO A 262 3.50 -14.16 -0.78
C PRO A 262 4.61 -14.78 0.09
N VAL A 263 4.48 -14.69 1.42
CA VAL A 263 5.47 -15.25 2.35
C VAL A 263 5.30 -16.77 2.45
N PRO A 264 6.33 -17.58 2.15
CA PRO A 264 6.27 -19.04 2.29
C PRO A 264 5.98 -19.48 3.72
N GLU A 265 5.25 -20.61 3.90
CA GLU A 265 4.84 -21.17 5.18
C GLU A 265 6.01 -21.34 6.18
N SER A 266 7.20 -21.70 5.68
CA SER A 266 8.41 -21.87 6.49
C SER A 266 8.88 -20.61 7.22
N TYR A 267 8.49 -19.43 6.73
CA TYR A 267 8.91 -18.14 7.27
C TYR A 267 7.79 -17.41 8.04
N VAL A 268 6.55 -17.92 8.02
CA VAL A 268 5.39 -17.28 8.67
C VAL A 268 5.65 -16.94 10.15
N ARG A 269 6.32 -17.85 10.88
CA ARG A 269 6.63 -17.66 12.31
C ARG A 269 7.50 -16.45 12.64
N TYR A 270 8.21 -15.91 11.65
CA TYR A 270 9.12 -14.79 11.82
C TYR A 270 8.51 -13.44 11.44
N ILE A 271 7.34 -13.43 10.80
CA ILE A 271 6.69 -12.21 10.31
C ILE A 271 5.80 -11.62 11.40
N ARG A 272 6.02 -10.35 11.71
CA ARG A 272 5.23 -9.58 12.68
C ARG A 272 4.79 -8.25 12.09
N THR A 273 3.62 -7.78 12.49
CA THR A 273 3.17 -6.43 12.16
C THR A 273 4.14 -5.40 12.73
N GLY A 274 4.53 -4.44 11.89
CA GLY A 274 5.50 -3.41 12.23
C GLY A 274 6.95 -3.74 11.85
N ASP A 275 7.25 -4.96 11.39
CA ASP A 275 8.59 -5.31 10.95
C ASP A 275 9.04 -4.39 9.80
N PRO A 276 10.26 -3.86 9.87
CA PRO A 276 10.81 -3.04 8.80
C PRO A 276 11.14 -3.90 7.58
N VAL A 277 10.80 -3.37 6.41
CA VAL A 277 11.06 -4.01 5.10
C VAL A 277 11.77 -3.00 4.22
N ASP A 278 12.88 -3.39 3.64
CA ASP A 278 13.56 -2.59 2.63
C ASP A 278 12.97 -2.95 1.26
N VAL A 279 12.27 -2.00 0.63
CA VAL A 279 11.59 -2.20 -0.66
C VAL A 279 12.45 -1.60 -1.77
N HIS A 280 13.10 -2.46 -2.53
CA HIS A 280 13.91 -2.07 -3.68
C HIS A 280 13.05 -2.01 -4.94
N VAL A 281 13.09 -0.88 -5.66
CA VAL A 281 12.39 -0.69 -6.94
C VAL A 281 13.44 -0.62 -8.04
N PRO A 282 13.67 -1.70 -8.80
CA PRO A 282 14.77 -1.79 -9.78
C PRO A 282 14.67 -0.72 -10.87
N SER A 283 13.46 -0.42 -11.35
CA SER A 283 13.23 0.60 -12.39
C SER A 283 13.66 2.01 -11.98
N LEU A 284 13.66 2.31 -10.66
CA LEU A 284 14.09 3.60 -10.09
C LEU A 284 15.49 3.53 -9.49
N ASN A 285 16.10 2.33 -9.46
CA ASN A 285 17.37 2.04 -8.77
C ASN A 285 17.42 2.65 -7.36
N SER A 286 16.33 2.50 -6.62
CA SER A 286 16.14 3.14 -5.31
C SER A 286 15.45 2.19 -4.34
N THR A 287 15.79 2.34 -3.05
CA THR A 287 15.18 1.58 -1.96
C THR A 287 14.32 2.50 -1.11
N PHE A 288 13.11 2.04 -0.81
CA PHE A 288 12.12 2.76 -0.01
C PHE A 288 11.88 2.01 1.31
N PRO A 289 11.79 2.71 2.43
CA PRO A 289 11.45 2.07 3.69
C PRO A 289 9.98 1.68 3.71
N GLY A 290 9.71 0.40 3.91
CA GLY A 290 8.38 -0.14 4.12
C GLY A 290 8.23 -0.73 5.51
N LYS A 291 6.99 -1.10 5.88
CA LYS A 291 6.65 -1.81 7.11
C LYS A 291 5.57 -2.84 6.84
N VAL A 292 5.69 -4.01 7.45
CA VAL A 292 4.61 -5.00 7.46
C VAL A 292 3.40 -4.38 8.15
N ALA A 293 2.35 -4.09 7.38
CA ALA A 293 1.12 -3.49 7.90
C ALA A 293 0.19 -4.56 8.46
N ARG A 294 0.02 -5.66 7.71
CA ARG A 294 -0.84 -6.79 8.08
C ARG A 294 -0.48 -8.04 7.28
N PHE A 295 -0.97 -9.17 7.74
CA PHE A 295 -0.88 -10.42 7.02
C PHE A 295 -2.14 -11.25 7.26
N SER A 296 -2.45 -12.17 6.34
CA SER A 296 -3.54 -13.12 6.55
C SER A 296 -3.13 -14.10 7.65
N VAL A 297 -4.09 -14.48 8.50
CA VAL A 297 -3.86 -15.58 9.47
C VAL A 297 -4.05 -16.95 8.81
N ASP A 298 -4.14 -17.00 7.50
CA ASP A 298 -4.38 -18.18 6.69
C ASP A 298 -3.23 -18.38 5.68
N VAL A 299 -2.82 -19.65 5.51
CA VAL A 299 -1.85 -20.06 4.49
C VAL A 299 -2.60 -20.71 3.34
N ARG A 300 -2.52 -20.10 2.17
CA ARG A 300 -3.16 -20.62 0.96
C ARG A 300 -2.65 -22.03 0.64
N ALA A 301 -3.57 -22.97 0.50
CA ALA A 301 -3.23 -24.38 0.30
C ALA A 301 -2.60 -24.66 -1.07
N ASP A 302 -2.92 -23.85 -2.10
CA ASP A 302 -2.42 -23.96 -3.47
C ASP A 302 -0.96 -23.54 -3.62
N THR A 303 -0.57 -22.43 -2.97
CA THR A 303 0.77 -21.84 -3.08
C THR A 303 1.65 -22.06 -1.86
N ARG A 304 1.09 -22.53 -0.74
CA ARG A 304 1.75 -22.65 0.56
C ARG A 304 2.37 -21.33 1.02
N THR A 305 1.67 -20.23 0.76
CA THR A 305 2.11 -18.87 1.12
C THR A 305 1.06 -18.15 1.95
N MET A 306 1.52 -17.27 2.83
CA MET A 306 0.72 -16.32 3.59
C MET A 306 0.75 -14.96 2.88
N HIS A 307 -0.43 -14.41 2.62
CA HIS A 307 -0.59 -13.06 2.07
C HIS A 307 -0.14 -12.02 3.11
N THR A 308 0.88 -11.25 2.79
CA THR A 308 1.44 -10.23 3.67
C THR A 308 1.49 -8.90 2.93
N GLU A 309 1.01 -7.85 3.56
CA GLU A 309 0.96 -6.50 3.01
C GLU A 309 2.01 -5.61 3.68
N VAL A 310 2.84 -4.98 2.86
CA VAL A 310 3.85 -4.02 3.26
C VAL A 310 3.43 -2.63 2.79
N ASP A 311 3.23 -1.71 3.72
CA ASP A 311 2.91 -0.32 3.38
C ASP A 311 4.22 0.45 3.09
N VAL A 312 4.24 1.16 1.96
CA VAL A 312 5.40 1.89 1.44
C VAL A 312 4.99 3.36 1.22
N PRO A 313 5.43 4.27 2.09
CA PRO A 313 5.15 5.71 1.94
C PRO A 313 5.82 6.30 0.69
N ASN A 314 5.11 7.21 0.00
CA ASN A 314 5.58 7.90 -1.20
C ASN A 314 5.57 9.44 -1.05
N PRO A 315 6.27 10.03 -0.06
CA PRO A 315 6.20 11.47 0.21
C PRO A 315 6.76 12.34 -0.92
N LYS A 316 7.54 11.76 -1.83
CA LYS A 316 8.15 12.47 -2.97
C LYS A 316 7.37 12.30 -4.27
N GLY A 317 6.31 11.49 -4.30
CA GLY A 317 5.50 11.23 -5.50
C GLY A 317 6.25 10.53 -6.64
N VAL A 318 7.32 9.76 -6.33
CA VAL A 318 8.13 9.07 -7.37
C VAL A 318 7.65 7.66 -7.67
N LEU A 319 6.94 7.04 -6.71
CA LEU A 319 6.31 5.75 -6.94
C LEU A 319 5.02 5.95 -7.71
N VAL A 320 4.78 5.06 -8.68
CA VAL A 320 3.53 5.01 -9.45
C VAL A 320 2.93 3.61 -9.39
N PRO A 321 1.62 3.46 -9.57
CA PRO A 321 0.96 2.16 -9.60
C PRO A 321 1.57 1.23 -10.65
N GLY A 322 1.66 -0.07 -10.34
CA GLY A 322 2.16 -1.07 -11.27
C GLY A 322 3.68 -1.22 -11.33
N LEU A 323 4.45 -0.48 -10.54
CA LEU A 323 5.89 -0.70 -10.46
C LEU A 323 6.19 -2.02 -9.77
N TYR A 324 7.10 -2.79 -10.37
CA TYR A 324 7.65 -3.99 -9.76
C TYR A 324 8.64 -3.63 -8.65
N ALA A 325 8.56 -4.31 -7.52
CA ALA A 325 9.41 -4.07 -6.36
C ALA A 325 9.82 -5.38 -5.68
N GLU A 326 10.96 -5.36 -5.04
CA GLU A 326 11.53 -6.45 -4.25
C GLU A 326 11.52 -6.05 -2.78
N ALA A 327 10.90 -6.87 -1.95
CA ALA A 327 10.83 -6.68 -0.51
C ALA A 327 11.89 -7.55 0.18
N ASP A 328 12.82 -6.92 0.88
CA ASP A 328 13.83 -7.58 1.69
C ASP A 328 13.40 -7.59 3.16
N LEU A 329 12.98 -8.77 3.64
CA LEU A 329 12.58 -9.00 5.02
C LEU A 329 13.70 -9.68 5.79
N ARG A 330 13.96 -9.21 7.00
CA ARG A 330 14.85 -9.89 7.96
C ARG A 330 14.02 -10.87 8.77
N VAL A 331 14.15 -12.16 8.43
CA VAL A 331 13.27 -13.20 9.01
C VAL A 331 13.87 -13.93 10.20
N ASP A 332 15.20 -13.91 10.37
CA ASP A 332 15.88 -14.48 11.53
C ASP A 332 17.17 -13.72 11.77
N GLN A 333 17.48 -13.39 13.02
CA GLN A 333 18.69 -12.66 13.37
C GLN A 333 19.27 -13.19 14.67
N GLN A 334 20.55 -13.54 14.61
CA GLN A 334 21.35 -13.89 15.78
C GLN A 334 22.47 -12.85 15.95
N GLN A 335 22.57 -12.28 17.14
CA GLN A 335 23.55 -11.24 17.41
C GLN A 335 24.74 -11.80 18.16
N ASN A 336 25.95 -11.39 17.73
CA ASN A 336 27.20 -11.69 18.43
C ASN A 336 27.45 -13.19 18.64
N VAL A 337 27.14 -14.02 17.65
CA VAL A 337 27.31 -15.48 17.70
C VAL A 337 28.61 -15.92 17.04
N PRO A 338 29.31 -16.96 17.59
CA PRO A 338 30.48 -17.53 16.94
C PRO A 338 30.16 -17.97 15.53
N SER A 339 30.90 -17.43 14.54
CA SER A 339 30.55 -17.64 13.14
C SER A 339 31.77 -18.11 12.36
N VAL A 340 31.52 -19.04 11.46
CA VAL A 340 32.50 -19.57 10.49
C VAL A 340 32.01 -19.33 9.07
N PRO A 341 32.91 -19.12 8.10
CA PRO A 341 32.52 -19.11 6.70
C PRO A 341 31.88 -20.44 6.30
N VAL A 342 30.83 -20.40 5.50
CA VAL A 342 30.16 -21.63 4.98
C VAL A 342 31.17 -22.53 4.26
N GLN A 343 32.16 -21.94 3.63
CA GLN A 343 33.26 -22.65 2.97
C GLN A 343 34.11 -23.54 3.92
N ALA A 344 34.13 -23.25 5.24
CA ALA A 344 34.85 -24.05 6.24
C ALA A 344 34.10 -25.32 6.63
N ILE A 345 32.79 -25.36 6.38
CA ILE A 345 31.91 -26.43 6.83
C ILE A 345 32.00 -27.62 5.88
N ASN A 346 32.14 -28.82 6.45
CA ASN A 346 32.15 -30.07 5.72
C ASN A 346 30.91 -30.90 6.13
N HIS A 347 30.03 -31.16 5.16
CA HIS A 347 28.85 -31.99 5.35
C HIS A 347 29.15 -33.42 4.85
N GLN A 348 29.08 -34.41 5.75
CA GLN A 348 29.19 -35.83 5.44
C GLN A 348 27.92 -36.57 5.89
N GLY A 349 26.93 -36.64 5.00
CA GLY A 349 25.59 -37.11 5.37
C GLY A 349 25.00 -36.24 6.47
N ASP A 350 24.57 -36.81 7.58
CA ASP A 350 23.97 -36.09 8.72
C ASP A 350 25.01 -35.47 9.67
N ARG A 351 26.32 -35.62 9.41
CA ARG A 351 27.38 -35.11 10.27
C ARG A 351 28.01 -33.86 9.66
N THR A 352 28.05 -32.81 10.46
CA THR A 352 28.71 -31.56 10.09
C THR A 352 30.02 -31.43 10.88
N SER A 353 31.11 -31.09 10.21
CA SER A 353 32.43 -30.92 10.84
C SER A 353 33.18 -29.76 10.23
N VAL A 354 34.14 -29.22 10.97
CA VAL A 354 35.13 -28.24 10.51
C VAL A 354 36.53 -28.73 10.77
N LEU A 355 37.47 -28.25 9.99
CA LEU A 355 38.92 -28.49 10.22
C LEU A 355 39.48 -27.30 10.99
N VAL A 356 39.93 -27.53 12.22
CA VAL A 356 40.54 -26.52 13.09
C VAL A 356 42.03 -26.71 13.12
N VAL A 357 42.77 -25.62 13.06
CA VAL A 357 44.26 -25.65 13.27
C VAL A 357 44.51 -25.44 14.74
N ASN A 358 45.16 -26.43 15.39
CA ASN A 358 45.51 -26.37 16.82
C ASN A 358 46.78 -25.51 17.06
N GLY A 359 47.17 -25.28 18.32
CA GLY A 359 48.34 -24.49 18.67
C GLY A 359 49.70 -25.08 18.24
N ASN A 360 49.71 -26.31 17.70
CA ASN A 360 50.91 -27.01 17.16
C ASN A 360 50.95 -27.02 15.64
N ASP A 361 50.09 -26.21 15.01
CA ASP A 361 49.87 -26.16 13.52
C ASP A 361 49.45 -27.53 12.94
N GLU A 362 48.65 -28.31 13.68
CA GLU A 362 48.10 -29.58 13.24
C GLU A 362 46.58 -29.46 12.99
N ILE A 363 46.10 -30.18 12.00
CA ILE A 363 44.66 -30.27 11.67
C ILE A 363 43.92 -31.13 12.69
N GLU A 364 42.85 -30.62 13.21
CA GLU A 364 41.87 -31.35 14.00
C GLU A 364 40.50 -31.31 13.34
N GLN A 365 39.98 -32.44 12.88
CA GLN A 365 38.61 -32.53 12.42
C GLN A 365 37.66 -32.58 13.62
N ARG A 366 36.85 -31.54 13.76
CA ARG A 366 35.95 -31.40 14.93
C ARG A 366 34.49 -31.38 14.50
N PRO A 367 33.64 -32.23 15.07
CA PRO A 367 32.20 -32.15 14.81
C PRO A 367 31.66 -30.85 15.36
N VAL A 368 30.74 -30.23 14.63
CA VAL A 368 30.12 -28.95 14.99
C VAL A 368 28.60 -29.03 14.81
N GLU A 369 27.91 -28.29 15.66
CA GLU A 369 26.49 -28.05 15.52
C GLU A 369 26.28 -26.66 14.94
N ILE A 370 25.57 -26.59 13.82
CA ILE A 370 25.35 -25.37 13.07
C ILE A 370 23.95 -24.83 13.43
N GLY A 371 23.88 -23.53 13.74
CA GLY A 371 22.64 -22.80 13.97
C GLY A 371 22.17 -22.06 12.72
N LEU A 372 22.10 -20.72 12.80
CA LEU A 372 21.68 -19.87 11.69
C LEU A 372 22.75 -19.87 10.58
N GLU A 373 22.36 -20.26 9.37
CA GLU A 373 23.22 -20.25 8.18
C GLU A 373 22.75 -19.17 7.21
N THR A 374 23.70 -18.37 6.72
CA THR A 374 23.53 -17.35 5.68
C THR A 374 24.34 -17.77 4.43
N SER A 375 24.27 -16.99 3.35
CA SER A 375 25.07 -17.27 2.12
C SER A 375 26.58 -17.27 2.33
N SER A 376 27.11 -16.57 3.32
CA SER A 376 28.56 -16.40 3.52
C SER A 376 29.07 -17.01 4.83
N TYR A 377 28.27 -17.00 5.88
CA TYR A 377 28.64 -17.44 7.23
C TYR A 377 27.57 -18.32 7.86
N ALA A 378 28.00 -19.21 8.75
CA ALA A 378 27.11 -19.99 9.60
C ALA A 378 27.48 -19.79 11.08
N GLU A 379 26.46 -19.74 11.92
CA GLU A 379 26.58 -19.81 13.36
C GLU A 379 27.06 -21.19 13.79
N VAL A 380 28.01 -21.23 14.72
CA VAL A 380 28.42 -22.48 15.36
C VAL A 380 27.94 -22.47 16.81
N VAL A 381 26.94 -23.29 17.09
CA VAL A 381 26.35 -23.42 18.44
C VAL A 381 27.30 -24.17 19.37
N SER A 382 28.00 -25.19 18.85
CA SER A 382 28.93 -26.00 19.62
C SER A 382 30.06 -26.55 18.72
N GLY A 383 31.23 -26.81 19.31
CA GLY A 383 32.37 -27.45 18.64
C GLY A 383 33.58 -26.55 18.38
N VAL A 384 33.42 -25.21 18.28
CA VAL A 384 34.55 -24.27 18.14
C VAL A 384 34.41 -23.08 19.10
N LYS A 385 35.52 -22.42 19.37
CA LYS A 385 35.57 -21.23 20.24
C LYS A 385 36.02 -20.01 19.47
N ASN A 386 35.60 -18.83 19.93
CA ASN A 386 36.07 -17.58 19.38
C ASN A 386 37.59 -17.49 19.40
N GLY A 387 38.19 -17.07 18.29
CA GLY A 387 39.65 -16.96 18.14
C GLY A 387 40.33 -18.18 17.52
N GLU A 388 39.70 -19.35 17.50
CA GLU A 388 40.23 -20.55 16.82
C GLU A 388 40.32 -20.32 15.31
N GLN A 389 41.26 -21.00 14.63
CA GLN A 389 41.46 -20.90 13.19
C GLN A 389 40.79 -22.10 12.51
N VAL A 390 39.89 -21.80 11.55
CA VAL A 390 39.23 -22.82 10.73
C VAL A 390 39.73 -22.76 9.30
N VAL A 391 39.94 -23.93 8.69
CA VAL A 391 40.44 -24.05 7.31
C VAL A 391 39.29 -23.79 6.33
N VAL A 392 39.53 -22.89 5.38
CA VAL A 392 38.55 -22.50 4.34
C VAL A 392 38.95 -22.88 2.92
N SER A 393 40.25 -23.07 2.66
CA SER A 393 40.74 -23.48 1.35
C SER A 393 41.74 -24.65 1.46
N ASP A 394 41.98 -25.32 0.34
CA ASP A 394 42.95 -26.45 0.20
C ASP A 394 42.65 -27.63 1.17
N ARG A 395 41.36 -27.92 1.40
CA ARG A 395 40.90 -28.93 2.33
C ARG A 395 41.01 -30.38 1.81
N SER A 396 41.17 -30.54 0.50
CA SER A 396 41.16 -31.86 -0.14
C SER A 396 42.39 -32.70 0.26
N GLY A 397 42.14 -33.84 0.92
CA GLY A 397 43.17 -34.78 1.31
C GLY A 397 43.77 -34.57 2.70
N LEU A 398 43.42 -33.47 3.41
CA LEU A 398 43.90 -33.24 4.78
C LEU A 398 43.35 -34.26 5.76
N LYS A 399 44.25 -34.79 6.60
CA LYS A 399 43.88 -35.74 7.67
C LYS A 399 44.10 -35.14 9.04
N SER A 400 43.30 -35.59 10.00
CA SER A 400 43.53 -35.20 11.40
C SER A 400 44.95 -35.62 11.86
N GLY A 401 45.67 -34.67 12.51
CA GLY A 401 47.07 -34.84 12.96
C GLY A 401 48.10 -34.43 11.90
N GLU A 402 47.72 -33.96 10.75
CA GLU A 402 48.63 -33.47 9.70
C GLU A 402 49.11 -32.04 10.01
N LYS A 403 50.43 -31.83 9.88
CA LYS A 403 51.03 -30.48 10.05
C LYS A 403 50.77 -29.60 8.85
N VAL A 404 50.34 -28.36 9.09
CA VAL A 404 49.99 -27.38 8.06
C VAL A 404 50.65 -26.03 8.35
N HIS A 405 50.77 -25.21 7.30
CA HIS A 405 51.13 -23.80 7.42
C HIS A 405 49.91 -22.92 7.25
N PRO A 406 49.32 -22.38 8.35
CA PRO A 406 48.12 -21.57 8.25
C PRO A 406 48.41 -20.18 7.69
N GLN A 407 47.74 -19.83 6.59
CA GLN A 407 47.76 -18.50 6.02
C GLN A 407 46.37 -17.86 6.15
N THR A 408 46.32 -16.69 6.77
CA THR A 408 45.05 -15.98 6.89
C THR A 408 44.58 -15.49 5.53
N VAL A 409 43.40 -15.89 5.11
CA VAL A 409 42.79 -15.50 3.85
C VAL A 409 41.52 -14.66 4.06
N ALA A 410 41.25 -13.79 3.08
CA ALA A 410 39.96 -13.07 3.08
C ALA A 410 38.84 -14.02 2.64
N VAL A 411 37.70 -13.95 3.32
CA VAL A 411 36.48 -14.69 2.94
C VAL A 411 35.83 -13.99 1.77
N LEU A 412 35.41 -14.75 0.77
CA LEU A 412 34.51 -14.24 -0.27
C LEU A 412 33.12 -14.08 0.35
N GLU A 413 32.72 -12.83 0.58
CA GLU A 413 31.37 -12.52 1.00
C GLU A 413 30.47 -12.51 -0.22
N TYR A 414 29.56 -13.47 -0.29
CA TYR A 414 28.49 -13.46 -1.29
C TYR A 414 27.39 -12.53 -0.79
N LYS A 415 27.04 -11.52 -1.61
CA LYS A 415 25.76 -10.83 -1.42
C LYS A 415 24.67 -11.84 -1.73
N ASP A 416 23.67 -11.96 -0.83
CA ASP A 416 22.49 -12.76 -1.11
C ASP A 416 21.87 -12.24 -2.42
N GLN A 417 22.10 -12.95 -3.53
CA GLN A 417 21.34 -12.74 -4.73
C GLN A 417 20.02 -13.47 -4.53
N ALA A 418 18.93 -12.74 -4.66
CA ALA A 418 17.57 -13.27 -4.65
C ALA A 418 17.51 -14.58 -5.44
N ALA A 419 16.95 -15.62 -4.85
CA ALA A 419 16.59 -16.82 -5.56
C ALA A 419 15.60 -16.43 -6.67
N GLN A 420 16.06 -16.58 -7.93
CA GLN A 420 15.24 -16.42 -9.13
C GLN A 420 14.10 -17.43 -9.14
#